data_74d42511c11b7255e96f22a382596b56
#
_entry.id   74d42511c11b7255e96f22a382596b56
#
_cell.length_a   1.000
_cell.length_b   1.000
_cell.length_c   1.000
_cell.angle_alpha   90.00
_cell.angle_beta   90.00
_cell.angle_gamma   90.00
#
_symmetry.space_group_name_H-M   'P 1'
#
loop_
_entity.id
_entity.type
_entity.pdbx_description
1 polymer ?
#
loop_
_entity_poly.entity_id
_entity_poly.type
_entity_poly.pdbx_seq_one_letter_code
_entity_poly.pdbx_strand_id
1 'polypeptide(L)'
;MTMTEIEARLAAIPAELEKDGADLDALEQEVRNLTAEKQKITTTVEKRKALIAEITNNGEGAPIMRKAEKPADPYNTPEYRNAWAKAIRGLPMTDAEKRAYSNGTGTGAEVIPTALANQIIDKMKTIAPMLNEIDLLSVAGNVKYAVEGTNNAASIHTENATINAAADTLATVSLGGYEITKLVQISDTVKTMSIPAFETWIVNKLAEALARKVEDLIISGSGTSEPKGIDKANTWGADNSVTVTKTGTLSTQNVLDLIGLLNAGYDSNAKFLMSKRTLFTDFMPLQDKAKNDIVTMEGKNYYIFGYPVLISDYVTLHEAYLGDYRKVVGNMPESMSVKSAFDINTNSYKYLGVCMFDCTPALGEAVVKLVKASN
;
A
#
# COMPACT_ATOMS: atom_id res chain seq x y z
N MET A 1 50.20 -16.72 -16.79
CA MET A 1 51.11 -17.18 -15.69
C MET A 1 50.24 -17.39 -14.43
N THR A 2 50.65 -18.31 -13.56
CA THR A 2 50.02 -18.47 -12.24
C THR A 2 50.50 -17.39 -11.28
N MET A 3 49.75 -17.11 -10.20
CA MET A 3 50.10 -16.10 -9.20
C MET A 3 51.51 -16.38 -8.58
N THR A 4 51.81 -17.65 -8.32
CA THR A 4 53.10 -18.12 -7.78
C THR A 4 54.27 -17.90 -8.77
N GLU A 5 54.06 -18.11 -10.05
CA GLU A 5 55.04 -17.85 -11.09
C GLU A 5 55.35 -16.36 -11.27
N ILE A 6 54.33 -15.51 -11.19
CA ILE A 6 54.47 -14.04 -11.26
C ILE A 6 55.24 -13.53 -10.03
N GLU A 7 54.93 -14.02 -8.84
CA GLU A 7 55.62 -13.62 -7.61
C GLU A 7 57.10 -14.10 -7.61
N ALA A 8 57.35 -15.34 -8.05
CA ALA A 8 58.70 -15.86 -8.19
C ALA A 8 59.52 -15.05 -9.22
N ARG A 9 58.91 -14.66 -10.33
CA ARG A 9 59.58 -13.85 -11.36
C ARG A 9 59.86 -12.43 -10.87
N LEU A 10 58.91 -11.78 -10.21
CA LEU A 10 59.10 -10.46 -9.59
C LEU A 10 60.18 -10.46 -8.51
N ALA A 11 60.35 -11.57 -7.77
CA ALA A 11 61.38 -11.71 -6.76
C ALA A 11 62.77 -11.95 -7.37
N ALA A 12 62.89 -12.47 -8.60
CA ALA A 12 64.19 -12.71 -9.30
C ALA A 12 64.68 -11.45 -10.01
N ILE A 13 63.89 -10.53 -10.42
CA ILE A 13 64.25 -9.31 -11.17
C ILE A 13 65.23 -8.42 -10.44
N PRO A 14 65.19 -8.18 -9.10
CA PRO A 14 66.23 -7.39 -8.39
C PRO A 14 67.61 -7.93 -8.53
N ALA A 15 67.78 -9.26 -8.50
CA ALA A 15 69.08 -9.90 -8.67
C ALA A 15 69.62 -9.84 -10.14
N GLU A 16 68.75 -9.65 -11.10
CA GLU A 16 69.07 -9.39 -12.51
C GLU A 16 69.44 -7.92 -12.75
N LEU A 17 68.84 -6.98 -12.03
CA LEU A 17 69.20 -5.55 -12.06
C LEU A 17 70.60 -5.23 -11.50
N GLU A 18 71.12 -6.08 -10.59
CA GLU A 18 72.50 -5.93 -10.01
C GLU A 18 73.62 -6.43 -10.93
N LYS A 19 73.27 -7.04 -12.06
CA LYS A 19 74.33 -7.54 -13.01
C LYS A 19 74.75 -6.43 -13.96
N ASP A 20 76.10 -6.35 -14.16
CA ASP A 20 76.68 -5.43 -15.15
C ASP A 20 76.14 -5.77 -16.55
N GLY A 21 75.51 -4.77 -17.21
CA GLY A 21 74.99 -4.92 -18.56
C GLY A 21 73.48 -5.31 -18.62
N ALA A 22 72.73 -5.22 -17.51
CA ALA A 22 71.23 -5.45 -17.49
C ALA A 22 70.56 -4.44 -18.38
N ASP A 23 69.58 -4.93 -19.20
CA ASP A 23 68.68 -4.08 -19.99
C ASP A 23 67.57 -3.56 -19.11
N LEU A 24 67.73 -2.33 -18.62
CA LEU A 24 66.89 -1.68 -17.67
C LEU A 24 65.50 -1.45 -18.25
N ASP A 25 65.35 -1.07 -19.55
CA ASP A 25 64.07 -0.78 -20.20
C ASP A 25 63.25 -2.04 -20.37
N ALA A 26 63.89 -3.17 -20.75
CA ALA A 26 63.22 -4.46 -20.88
C ALA A 26 62.72 -4.99 -19.53
N LEU A 27 63.49 -4.88 -18.47
CA LEU A 27 63.13 -5.31 -17.12
C LEU A 27 62.03 -4.42 -16.51
N GLU A 28 62.06 -3.12 -16.78
CA GLU A 28 60.96 -2.22 -16.34
C GLU A 28 59.65 -2.56 -17.02
N GLN A 29 59.69 -2.83 -18.31
CA GLN A 29 58.49 -3.26 -19.08
C GLN A 29 57.94 -4.60 -18.56
N GLU A 30 58.85 -5.55 -18.24
CA GLU A 30 58.46 -6.84 -17.67
C GLU A 30 57.77 -6.68 -16.30
N VAL A 31 58.32 -5.84 -15.40
CA VAL A 31 57.72 -5.53 -14.09
C VAL A 31 56.34 -4.93 -14.23
N ARG A 32 56.15 -3.98 -15.16
CA ARG A 32 54.84 -3.38 -15.41
C ARG A 32 53.84 -4.43 -15.90
N ASN A 33 54.21 -5.31 -16.81
CA ASN A 33 53.32 -6.35 -17.34
C ASN A 33 52.95 -7.37 -16.26
N LEU A 34 53.93 -7.86 -15.46
CA LEU A 34 53.69 -8.80 -14.37
C LEU A 34 52.83 -8.20 -13.27
N THR A 35 53.00 -6.93 -12.94
CA THR A 35 52.17 -6.22 -11.96
C THR A 35 50.73 -6.07 -12.44
N ALA A 36 50.51 -5.75 -13.72
CA ALA A 36 49.19 -5.67 -14.31
C ALA A 36 48.48 -7.04 -14.35
N GLU A 37 49.22 -8.12 -14.65
CA GLU A 37 48.69 -9.48 -14.65
C GLU A 37 48.35 -9.96 -13.23
N LYS A 38 49.19 -9.64 -12.24
CA LYS A 38 48.94 -9.88 -10.81
C LYS A 38 47.65 -9.21 -10.35
N GLN A 39 47.43 -7.94 -10.71
CA GLN A 39 46.19 -7.22 -10.39
C GLN A 39 44.96 -7.87 -11.01
N LYS A 40 45.03 -8.31 -12.26
CA LYS A 40 43.91 -9.01 -12.93
C LYS A 40 43.54 -10.32 -12.24
N ILE A 41 44.54 -11.11 -11.82
CA ILE A 41 44.33 -12.37 -11.11
C ILE A 41 43.73 -12.10 -9.74
N THR A 42 44.24 -11.12 -8.98
CA THR A 42 43.71 -10.74 -7.66
C THR A 42 42.26 -10.31 -7.72
N THR A 43 41.92 -9.41 -8.65
CA THR A 43 40.54 -8.98 -8.85
C THR A 43 39.59 -10.12 -9.25
N THR A 44 40.09 -11.09 -10.02
CA THR A 44 39.30 -12.27 -10.40
C THR A 44 39.06 -13.20 -9.22
N VAL A 45 40.05 -13.38 -8.36
CA VAL A 45 39.95 -14.19 -7.14
C VAL A 45 39.01 -13.56 -6.12
N GLU A 46 39.08 -12.23 -5.95
CA GLU A 46 38.15 -11.51 -5.07
C GLU A 46 36.71 -11.61 -5.56
N LYS A 47 36.46 -11.44 -6.86
CA LYS A 47 35.14 -11.63 -7.46
C LYS A 47 34.62 -13.07 -7.26
N ARG A 48 35.49 -14.08 -7.41
CA ARG A 48 35.10 -15.48 -7.13
C ARG A 48 34.78 -15.71 -5.66
N LYS A 49 35.57 -15.15 -4.73
CA LYS A 49 35.32 -15.24 -3.29
C LYS A 49 34.01 -14.56 -2.92
N ALA A 50 33.72 -13.38 -3.46
CA ALA A 50 32.48 -12.69 -3.26
C ALA A 50 31.28 -13.52 -3.77
N LEU A 51 31.41 -14.12 -4.95
CA LEU A 51 30.37 -14.98 -5.53
C LEU A 51 30.12 -16.25 -4.70
N ILE A 52 31.19 -16.88 -4.21
CA ILE A 52 31.12 -18.06 -3.34
C ILE A 52 30.46 -17.70 -2.00
N ALA A 53 30.82 -16.56 -1.40
CA ALA A 53 30.20 -16.07 -0.17
C ALA A 53 28.70 -15.79 -0.35
N GLU A 54 28.31 -15.24 -1.50
CA GLU A 54 26.92 -14.99 -1.86
C GLU A 54 26.14 -16.31 -2.05
N ILE A 55 26.75 -17.32 -2.68
CA ILE A 55 26.15 -18.67 -2.83
C ILE A 55 26.03 -19.37 -1.48
N THR A 56 27.03 -19.24 -0.60
CA THR A 56 27.05 -19.92 0.71
C THR A 56 26.08 -19.28 1.70
N ASN A 57 25.84 -17.97 1.62
CA ASN A 57 24.86 -17.25 2.46
C ASN A 57 23.41 -17.48 2.01
N ASN A 58 23.17 -17.90 0.76
CA ASN A 58 21.84 -18.23 0.24
C ASN A 58 21.62 -19.75 0.30
N GLY A 59 21.63 -20.33 1.49
CA GLY A 59 21.45 -21.75 1.70
C GLY A 59 20.27 -22.33 0.94
N GLU A 60 20.53 -23.49 0.30
CA GLU A 60 19.60 -24.44 -0.31
C GLU A 60 18.81 -24.01 -1.57
N GLY A 61 19.41 -24.25 -2.74
CA GLY A 61 18.65 -24.68 -3.92
C GLY A 61 17.75 -23.67 -4.65
N ALA A 62 17.74 -22.40 -4.27
CA ALA A 62 17.03 -21.39 -5.04
C ALA A 62 17.87 -20.98 -6.28
N PRO A 63 17.27 -20.90 -7.49
CA PRO A 63 17.98 -20.38 -8.65
C PRO A 63 18.47 -18.97 -8.32
N ILE A 64 19.74 -18.66 -8.67
CA ILE A 64 20.31 -17.32 -8.55
C ILE A 64 19.51 -16.39 -9.45
N MET A 65 18.39 -15.89 -8.94
CA MET A 65 17.78 -14.72 -9.53
C MET A 65 18.74 -13.57 -9.23
N ARG A 66 19.51 -13.16 -10.24
CA ARG A 66 20.03 -11.80 -10.25
C ARG A 66 18.84 -10.94 -9.89
N LYS A 67 18.90 -10.27 -8.74
CA LYS A 67 17.95 -9.20 -8.42
C LYS A 67 18.06 -8.23 -9.59
N ALA A 68 17.17 -8.35 -10.55
CA ALA A 68 17.12 -7.41 -11.66
C ALA A 68 17.03 -6.06 -10.96
N GLU A 69 18.02 -5.21 -11.15
CA GLU A 69 17.87 -3.81 -10.75
C GLU A 69 16.57 -3.38 -11.37
N LYS A 70 15.60 -3.07 -10.49
CA LYS A 70 14.30 -2.59 -10.93
C LYS A 70 14.61 -1.44 -11.88
N PRO A 71 14.16 -1.47 -13.15
CA PRO A 71 14.48 -0.41 -14.08
C PRO A 71 14.20 0.91 -13.40
N ALA A 72 15.14 1.83 -13.47
CA ALA A 72 15.01 3.13 -12.82
C ALA A 72 13.68 3.74 -13.25
N ASP A 73 12.83 4.06 -12.27
CA ASP A 73 11.53 4.64 -12.53
C ASP A 73 11.72 6.01 -13.21
N PRO A 74 11.32 6.17 -14.48
CA PRO A 74 11.52 7.42 -15.21
C PRO A 74 10.76 8.60 -14.61
N TYR A 75 9.72 8.33 -13.82
CA TYR A 75 8.89 9.32 -13.14
C TYR A 75 9.44 9.76 -11.76
N ASN A 76 10.54 9.15 -11.31
CA ASN A 76 11.15 9.43 -10.00
C ASN A 76 12.44 10.26 -10.10
N THR A 77 12.63 11.02 -11.18
CA THR A 77 13.81 11.89 -11.37
C THR A 77 13.50 13.33 -10.99
N PRO A 78 14.47 14.11 -10.44
CA PRO A 78 14.27 15.53 -10.14
C PRO A 78 13.90 16.35 -11.37
N GLU A 79 14.47 16.00 -12.54
CA GLU A 79 14.20 16.65 -13.82
C GLU A 79 12.75 16.42 -14.25
N TYR A 80 12.25 15.19 -14.15
CA TYR A 80 10.84 14.88 -14.45
C TYR A 80 9.89 15.62 -13.50
N ARG A 81 10.19 15.63 -12.21
CA ARG A 81 9.39 16.34 -11.19
C ARG A 81 9.28 17.84 -11.48
N ASN A 82 10.40 18.48 -11.79
CA ASN A 82 10.41 19.90 -12.16
C ASN A 82 9.67 20.16 -13.48
N ALA A 83 9.87 19.31 -14.47
CA ALA A 83 9.21 19.38 -15.77
C ALA A 83 7.69 19.23 -15.61
N TRP A 84 7.23 18.25 -14.86
CA TRP A 84 5.82 18.02 -14.53
C TRP A 84 5.19 19.24 -13.83
N ALA A 85 5.84 19.77 -12.80
CA ALA A 85 5.34 20.93 -12.06
C ALA A 85 5.27 22.20 -12.93
N LYS A 86 6.15 22.35 -13.90
CA LYS A 86 6.11 23.44 -14.89
C LYS A 86 5.04 23.19 -15.95
N ALA A 87 4.95 21.97 -16.49
CA ALA A 87 3.95 21.60 -17.50
C ALA A 87 2.54 21.86 -17.02
N ILE A 88 2.20 21.38 -15.82
CA ILE A 88 0.87 21.55 -15.22
C ILE A 88 0.51 23.03 -15.00
N ARG A 89 1.51 23.90 -14.75
CA ARG A 89 1.31 25.33 -14.57
C ARG A 89 1.43 26.15 -15.85
N GLY A 90 1.70 25.52 -16.99
CA GLY A 90 1.92 26.20 -18.27
C GLY A 90 3.18 27.09 -18.30
N LEU A 91 4.21 26.73 -17.51
CA LEU A 91 5.47 27.46 -17.44
C LEU A 91 6.48 26.92 -18.46
N PRO A 92 7.41 27.76 -18.99
CA PRO A 92 8.41 27.31 -19.91
C PRO A 92 9.39 26.30 -19.27
N MET A 93 9.70 25.24 -19.99
CA MET A 93 10.64 24.18 -19.61
C MET A 93 11.96 24.33 -20.34
N THR A 94 13.05 23.94 -19.69
CA THR A 94 14.37 23.78 -20.33
C THR A 94 14.38 22.55 -21.26
N ASP A 95 15.35 22.44 -22.15
CA ASP A 95 15.44 21.30 -23.08
C ASP A 95 15.69 19.96 -22.38
N ALA A 96 16.37 19.97 -21.23
CA ALA A 96 16.55 18.79 -20.38
C ALA A 96 15.22 18.34 -19.73
N GLU A 97 14.44 19.28 -19.20
CA GLU A 97 13.11 19.03 -18.65
C GLU A 97 12.12 18.52 -19.70
N LYS A 98 12.14 19.09 -20.91
CA LYS A 98 11.31 18.61 -22.03
C LYS A 98 11.62 17.17 -22.39
N ARG A 99 12.91 16.78 -22.44
CA ARG A 99 13.31 15.39 -22.70
C ARG A 99 12.86 14.45 -21.59
N ALA A 100 13.07 14.83 -20.33
CA ALA A 100 12.63 14.02 -19.19
C ALA A 100 11.12 13.83 -19.20
N TYR A 101 10.36 14.88 -19.49
CA TYR A 101 8.90 14.84 -19.57
C TYR A 101 8.40 13.98 -20.75
N SER A 102 8.97 14.12 -21.96
CA SER A 102 8.57 13.34 -23.13
C SER A 102 8.92 11.86 -23.01
N ASN A 103 10.00 11.50 -22.33
CA ASN A 103 10.35 10.10 -22.08
C ASN A 103 9.39 9.41 -21.09
N GLY A 104 8.71 10.19 -20.25
CA GLY A 104 7.73 9.69 -19.27
C GLY A 104 6.30 9.61 -19.81
N THR A 105 5.93 10.40 -20.81
CA THR A 105 4.53 10.57 -21.26
C THR A 105 4.17 9.77 -22.51
N GLY A 106 4.62 8.54 -22.65
CA GLY A 106 4.36 7.70 -23.83
C GLY A 106 2.88 7.47 -24.20
N THR A 107 1.91 7.91 -23.40
CA THR A 107 0.46 7.71 -23.62
C THR A 107 -0.41 8.95 -23.42
N GLY A 108 0.16 10.16 -23.39
CA GLY A 108 -0.62 11.41 -23.35
C GLY A 108 -1.32 11.73 -22.02
N ALA A 109 -1.14 10.92 -20.96
CA ALA A 109 -1.60 11.23 -19.61
C ALA A 109 -0.43 11.82 -18.80
N GLU A 110 -0.64 12.97 -18.17
CA GLU A 110 0.34 13.60 -17.28
C GLU A 110 0.45 12.78 -15.97
N VAL A 111 1.35 11.81 -15.97
CA VAL A 111 1.59 10.95 -14.80
C VAL A 111 2.25 11.78 -13.69
N ILE A 112 1.69 11.71 -12.48
CA ILE A 112 2.31 12.35 -11.30
C ILE A 112 3.67 11.70 -11.03
N PRO A 113 4.71 12.48 -10.67
CA PRO A 113 5.95 11.92 -10.15
C PRO A 113 5.70 10.93 -9.02
N THR A 114 6.32 9.74 -9.10
CA THR A 114 6.07 8.63 -8.15
C THR A 114 6.25 9.05 -6.69
N ALA A 115 7.23 9.92 -6.41
CA ALA A 115 7.45 10.46 -5.08
C ALA A 115 6.25 11.29 -4.56
N LEU A 116 5.58 12.06 -5.44
CA LEU A 116 4.40 12.83 -5.07
C LEU A 116 3.17 11.94 -4.91
N ALA A 117 2.99 10.95 -5.79
CA ALA A 117 1.91 9.97 -5.67
C ALA A 117 1.98 9.24 -4.32
N ASN A 118 3.17 8.78 -3.92
CA ASN A 118 3.37 8.15 -2.62
C ASN A 118 3.05 9.08 -1.45
N GLN A 119 3.47 10.36 -1.51
CA GLN A 119 3.12 11.34 -0.48
C GLN A 119 1.61 11.56 -0.36
N ILE A 120 0.88 11.55 -1.49
CA ILE A 120 -0.58 11.66 -1.48
C ILE A 120 -1.19 10.44 -0.80
N ILE A 121 -0.76 9.22 -1.16
CA ILE A 121 -1.25 7.97 -0.57
C ILE A 121 -0.96 7.92 0.95
N ASP A 122 0.25 8.27 1.38
CA ASP A 122 0.60 8.31 2.79
C ASP A 122 -0.26 9.31 3.58
N LYS A 123 -0.54 10.45 2.96
CA LYS A 123 -1.44 11.44 3.55
C LYS A 123 -2.90 10.97 3.55
N MET A 124 -3.35 10.27 2.50
CA MET A 124 -4.66 9.65 2.47
C MET A 124 -4.83 8.65 3.62
N LYS A 125 -3.83 7.81 3.88
CA LYS A 125 -3.83 6.87 5.02
C LYS A 125 -3.92 7.55 6.38
N THR A 126 -3.39 8.77 6.50
CA THR A 126 -3.52 9.56 7.73
C THR A 126 -4.92 10.13 7.93
N ILE A 127 -5.61 10.48 6.84
CA ILE A 127 -6.95 11.10 6.86
C ILE A 127 -8.05 10.05 6.88
N ALA A 128 -7.83 8.91 6.20
CA ALA A 128 -8.76 7.79 6.06
C ALA A 128 -8.26 6.59 6.89
N PRO A 129 -8.63 6.46 8.17
CA PRO A 129 -8.15 5.40 9.05
C PRO A 129 -8.43 3.99 8.50
N MET A 130 -9.58 3.79 7.85
CA MET A 130 -9.97 2.50 7.29
C MET A 130 -9.04 2.02 6.18
N LEU A 131 -8.39 2.94 5.46
CA LEU A 131 -7.42 2.59 4.42
C LEU A 131 -6.17 1.86 4.97
N ASN A 132 -5.87 2.02 6.27
CA ASN A 132 -4.80 1.27 6.95
C ASN A 132 -5.26 -0.09 7.50
N GLU A 133 -6.55 -0.28 7.63
CA GLU A 133 -7.12 -1.48 8.26
C GLU A 133 -7.48 -2.56 7.24
N ILE A 134 -7.73 -2.17 5.99
CA ILE A 134 -8.07 -3.08 4.89
C ILE A 134 -6.80 -3.68 4.25
N ASP A 135 -6.96 -4.82 3.57
CA ASP A 135 -5.91 -5.40 2.74
C ASP A 135 -5.86 -4.68 1.38
N LEU A 136 -4.93 -3.72 1.25
CA LEU A 136 -4.81 -2.87 0.08
C LEU A 136 -3.80 -3.42 -0.93
N LEU A 137 -4.30 -3.85 -2.07
CA LEU A 137 -3.52 -4.28 -3.22
C LEU A 137 -3.18 -3.09 -4.14
N SER A 138 -2.08 -3.20 -4.88
CA SER A 138 -1.69 -2.26 -5.92
C SER A 138 -1.35 -3.03 -7.21
N VAL A 139 -2.38 -3.57 -7.84
CA VAL A 139 -2.23 -4.40 -9.03
C VAL A 139 -2.96 -3.75 -10.20
N ALA A 140 -2.24 -3.50 -11.30
CA ALA A 140 -2.82 -2.91 -12.50
C ALA A 140 -3.83 -3.87 -13.16
N GLY A 141 -4.95 -3.29 -13.62
CA GLY A 141 -6.02 -4.04 -14.29
C GLY A 141 -7.00 -4.70 -13.31
N ASN A 142 -7.82 -5.60 -13.85
CA ASN A 142 -8.82 -6.32 -13.06
C ASN A 142 -8.16 -7.46 -12.28
N VAL A 143 -8.30 -7.41 -10.97
CA VAL A 143 -7.80 -8.45 -10.05
C VAL A 143 -8.92 -9.39 -9.68
N LYS A 144 -8.65 -10.70 -9.76
CA LYS A 144 -9.51 -11.73 -9.19
C LYS A 144 -8.87 -12.22 -7.90
N TYR A 145 -9.51 -11.93 -6.79
CA TYR A 145 -9.10 -12.38 -5.47
C TYR A 145 -9.87 -13.65 -5.12
N ALA A 146 -9.15 -14.75 -4.88
CA ALA A 146 -9.78 -16.00 -4.48
C ALA A 146 -10.12 -15.96 -2.99
N VAL A 147 -11.36 -16.23 -2.66
CA VAL A 147 -11.87 -16.30 -1.29
C VAL A 147 -12.37 -17.72 -1.05
N GLU A 148 -12.20 -18.20 0.17
CA GLU A 148 -12.78 -19.46 0.59
C GLU A 148 -14.32 -19.35 0.50
N GLY A 149 -14.93 -20.24 -0.26
CA GLY A 149 -16.37 -20.31 -0.41
C GLY A 149 -16.99 -21.22 0.63
N THR A 150 -17.35 -22.44 0.24
CA THR A 150 -17.84 -23.46 1.16
C THR A 150 -16.68 -24.32 1.63
N ASN A 151 -16.42 -24.34 2.93
CA ASN A 151 -15.48 -25.24 3.57
C ASN A 151 -16.27 -26.31 4.34
N ASN A 152 -16.18 -27.54 3.91
CA ASN A 152 -16.90 -28.65 4.56
C ASN A 152 -16.12 -29.12 5.79
N ALA A 153 -16.82 -29.31 6.89
CA ALA A 153 -16.21 -29.76 8.14
C ALA A 153 -15.59 -31.16 7.97
N ALA A 154 -14.42 -31.34 8.59
CA ALA A 154 -13.84 -32.68 8.70
C ALA A 154 -14.76 -33.59 9.52
N SER A 155 -14.93 -34.84 9.08
CA SER A 155 -15.71 -35.84 9.77
C SER A 155 -14.81 -36.92 10.38
N ILE A 156 -15.25 -37.49 11.51
CA ILE A 156 -14.58 -38.63 12.13
C ILE A 156 -14.92 -39.87 11.28
N HIS A 157 -13.88 -40.52 10.79
CA HIS A 157 -14.03 -41.76 10.04
C HIS A 157 -14.14 -42.97 10.99
N THR A 158 -15.15 -43.81 10.77
CA THR A 158 -15.29 -45.09 11.44
C THR A 158 -14.64 -46.18 10.56
N GLU A 159 -13.92 -47.11 11.16
CA GLU A 159 -13.25 -48.19 10.45
C GLU A 159 -14.25 -48.93 9.53
N ASN A 160 -13.84 -49.17 8.27
CA ASN A 160 -14.63 -49.80 7.20
C ASN A 160 -15.87 -49.01 6.71
N ALA A 161 -16.06 -47.77 7.11
CA ALA A 161 -17.10 -46.90 6.56
C ALA A 161 -16.64 -46.24 5.24
N THR A 162 -17.58 -45.89 4.38
CA THR A 162 -17.27 -45.16 3.14
C THR A 162 -16.98 -43.71 3.45
N ILE A 163 -15.84 -43.18 2.97
CA ILE A 163 -15.51 -41.77 3.05
C ILE A 163 -16.22 -41.06 1.89
N ASN A 164 -17.16 -40.20 2.20
CA ASN A 164 -17.80 -39.34 1.22
C ASN A 164 -17.02 -38.03 1.07
N ALA A 165 -16.54 -37.78 -0.13
CA ALA A 165 -15.93 -36.48 -0.44
C ALA A 165 -17.02 -35.42 -0.55
N ALA A 166 -16.91 -34.36 0.28
CA ALA A 166 -17.65 -33.12 0.09
C ALA A 166 -16.77 -32.15 -0.70
N ALA A 167 -17.34 -31.51 -1.71
CA ALA A 167 -16.58 -30.56 -2.53
C ALA A 167 -16.50 -29.20 -1.83
N ASP A 168 -15.27 -28.77 -1.52
CA ASP A 168 -15.02 -27.39 -1.11
C ASP A 168 -15.04 -26.49 -2.33
N THR A 169 -15.55 -25.27 -2.16
CA THR A 169 -15.65 -24.29 -3.26
C THR A 169 -14.80 -23.07 -2.97
N LEU A 170 -14.17 -22.55 -4.01
CA LEU A 170 -13.52 -21.24 -3.97
C LEU A 170 -14.44 -20.22 -4.63
N ALA A 171 -14.77 -19.17 -3.90
CA ALA A 171 -15.41 -18.00 -4.47
C ALA A 171 -14.33 -17.04 -5.00
N THR A 172 -14.64 -16.27 -6.02
CA THR A 172 -13.75 -15.24 -6.54
C THR A 172 -14.41 -13.89 -6.45
N VAL A 173 -13.69 -12.94 -5.90
CA VAL A 173 -14.06 -11.53 -5.89
C VAL A 173 -13.27 -10.82 -6.98
N SER A 174 -13.95 -10.06 -7.83
CA SER A 174 -13.32 -9.28 -8.88
C SER A 174 -13.28 -7.82 -8.49
N LEU A 175 -12.08 -7.24 -8.51
CA LEU A 175 -11.82 -5.82 -8.25
C LEU A 175 -11.43 -5.16 -9.57
N GLY A 176 -12.29 -4.28 -10.11
CA GLY A 176 -12.11 -3.66 -11.42
C GLY A 176 -11.53 -2.25 -11.37
N GLY A 177 -11.73 -1.56 -10.28
CA GLY A 177 -11.39 -0.14 -10.11
C GLY A 177 -12.46 0.80 -10.65
N TYR A 178 -12.90 1.70 -9.80
CA TYR A 178 -13.78 2.83 -10.14
C TYR A 178 -12.97 4.12 -10.12
N GLU A 179 -13.25 5.00 -11.09
CA GLU A 179 -12.56 6.27 -11.20
C GLU A 179 -13.10 7.27 -10.16
N ILE A 180 -12.25 7.69 -9.23
CA ILE A 180 -12.55 8.74 -8.28
C ILE A 180 -11.85 10.01 -8.76
N THR A 181 -12.61 11.07 -9.00
CA THR A 181 -12.08 12.32 -9.53
C THR A 181 -12.28 13.49 -8.57
N LYS A 182 -11.32 14.40 -8.57
CA LYS A 182 -11.43 15.68 -7.87
C LYS A 182 -10.98 16.81 -8.78
N LEU A 183 -11.89 17.71 -9.11
CA LEU A 183 -11.58 18.94 -9.82
C LEU A 183 -11.28 20.05 -8.80
N VAL A 184 -10.12 20.67 -8.92
CA VAL A 184 -9.70 21.83 -8.13
C VAL A 184 -9.51 23.01 -9.08
N GLN A 185 -10.14 24.14 -8.80
CA GLN A 185 -10.01 25.37 -9.57
C GLN A 185 -9.26 26.41 -8.74
N ILE A 186 -8.31 27.10 -9.35
CA ILE A 186 -7.53 28.14 -8.71
C ILE A 186 -7.24 29.27 -9.70
N SER A 187 -7.17 30.50 -9.21
CA SER A 187 -6.85 31.65 -10.04
C SER A 187 -5.41 31.59 -10.59
N ASP A 188 -5.08 32.44 -11.55
CA ASP A 188 -3.77 32.52 -12.21
C ASP A 188 -2.58 32.77 -11.25
N THR A 189 -2.85 33.16 -10.00
CA THR A 189 -1.84 33.29 -8.93
C THR A 189 -0.99 32.05 -8.68
N VAL A 190 -1.45 30.85 -9.09
CA VAL A 190 -0.66 29.62 -9.03
C VAL A 190 0.66 29.72 -9.78
N LYS A 191 0.71 30.49 -10.87
CA LYS A 191 1.95 30.69 -11.63
C LYS A 191 3.07 31.33 -10.81
N THR A 192 2.72 32.12 -9.81
CA THR A 192 3.68 32.85 -8.95
C THR A 192 4.22 31.99 -7.82
N MET A 193 3.61 30.83 -7.54
CA MET A 193 4.08 29.93 -6.48
C MET A 193 5.42 29.29 -6.86
N SER A 194 6.28 29.05 -5.87
CA SER A 194 7.46 28.22 -6.07
C SER A 194 7.05 26.77 -6.36
N ILE A 195 7.92 25.98 -7.00
CA ILE A 195 7.64 24.56 -7.30
C ILE A 195 7.30 23.77 -6.04
N PRO A 196 8.11 23.84 -4.94
CA PRO A 196 7.79 23.09 -3.72
C PRO A 196 6.48 23.53 -3.05
N ALA A 197 6.13 24.81 -3.10
CA ALA A 197 4.88 25.31 -2.54
C ALA A 197 3.67 24.80 -3.32
N PHE A 198 3.74 24.78 -4.65
CA PHE A 198 2.72 24.22 -5.51
C PHE A 198 2.52 22.72 -5.28
N GLU A 199 3.62 21.95 -5.22
CA GLU A 199 3.57 20.51 -4.96
C GLU A 199 2.90 20.22 -3.61
N THR A 200 3.32 20.89 -2.55
CA THR A 200 2.72 20.75 -1.22
C THR A 200 1.23 21.08 -1.22
N TRP A 201 0.85 22.16 -1.91
CA TRP A 201 -0.54 22.58 -2.00
C TRP A 201 -1.41 21.55 -2.73
N ILE A 202 -0.97 21.06 -3.91
CA ILE A 202 -1.76 20.10 -4.72
C ILE A 202 -1.87 18.74 -4.02
N VAL A 203 -0.77 18.26 -3.41
CA VAL A 203 -0.76 17.05 -2.59
C VAL A 203 -1.81 17.14 -1.49
N ASN A 204 -1.83 18.26 -0.74
CA ASN A 204 -2.79 18.44 0.35
C ASN A 204 -4.24 18.45 -0.14
N LYS A 205 -4.52 19.18 -1.21
CA LYS A 205 -5.88 19.32 -1.74
C LYS A 205 -6.43 18.04 -2.33
N LEU A 206 -5.60 17.30 -3.07
CA LEU A 206 -6.01 16.04 -3.67
C LEU A 206 -6.11 14.94 -2.61
N ALA A 207 -5.10 14.78 -1.75
CA ALA A 207 -5.10 13.77 -0.70
C ALA A 207 -6.32 13.90 0.22
N GLU A 208 -6.66 15.10 0.68
CA GLU A 208 -7.80 15.31 1.55
C GLU A 208 -9.13 14.91 0.88
N ALA A 209 -9.34 15.35 -0.35
CA ALA A 209 -10.61 15.08 -1.03
C ALA A 209 -10.78 13.61 -1.43
N LEU A 210 -9.70 12.99 -1.94
CA LEU A 210 -9.72 11.60 -2.36
C LEU A 210 -9.81 10.66 -1.16
N ALA A 211 -9.06 10.94 -0.07
CA ALA A 211 -9.12 10.15 1.15
C ALA A 211 -10.54 10.09 1.73
N ARG A 212 -11.22 11.23 1.81
CA ARG A 212 -12.60 11.31 2.30
C ARG A 212 -13.54 10.45 1.45
N LYS A 213 -13.41 10.48 0.12
CA LYS A 213 -14.27 9.66 -0.74
C LYS A 213 -13.92 8.17 -0.66
N VAL A 214 -12.64 7.82 -0.57
CA VAL A 214 -12.21 6.43 -0.38
C VAL A 214 -12.72 5.87 0.95
N GLU A 215 -12.61 6.63 2.05
CA GLU A 215 -13.15 6.24 3.36
C GLU A 215 -14.66 6.01 3.31
N ASP A 216 -15.40 6.92 2.67
CA ASP A 216 -16.84 6.79 2.44
C ASP A 216 -17.17 5.49 1.66
N LEU A 217 -16.45 5.21 0.58
CA LEU A 217 -16.66 4.02 -0.23
C LEU A 217 -16.32 2.71 0.49
N ILE A 218 -15.28 2.70 1.31
CA ILE A 218 -14.93 1.52 2.13
C ILE A 218 -16.05 1.19 3.12
N ILE A 219 -16.70 2.20 3.69
CA ILE A 219 -17.72 2.02 4.72
C ILE A 219 -19.09 1.82 4.10
N SER A 220 -19.55 2.76 3.26
CA SER A 220 -20.94 2.88 2.83
C SER A 220 -21.20 2.57 1.35
N GLY A 221 -20.15 2.22 0.58
CA GLY A 221 -20.28 1.92 -0.84
C GLY A 221 -21.37 0.90 -1.15
N SER A 222 -22.22 1.18 -2.16
CA SER A 222 -23.41 0.38 -2.45
C SER A 222 -23.13 -0.92 -3.20
N GLY A 223 -21.96 -1.02 -3.88
CA GLY A 223 -21.63 -2.14 -4.76
C GLY A 223 -22.33 -2.10 -6.13
N THR A 224 -23.05 -1.01 -6.44
CA THR A 224 -23.68 -0.81 -7.75
C THR A 224 -23.12 0.44 -8.40
N SER A 225 -22.33 0.27 -9.46
CA SER A 225 -21.57 1.35 -10.12
C SER A 225 -20.57 2.09 -9.21
N GLU A 226 -20.28 1.51 -8.07
CA GLU A 226 -19.28 1.96 -7.11
C GLU A 226 -18.79 0.76 -6.26
N PRO A 227 -17.66 0.86 -5.53
CA PRO A 227 -17.17 -0.19 -4.64
C PRO A 227 -18.21 -0.70 -3.65
N LYS A 228 -18.04 -1.95 -3.22
CA LYS A 228 -18.91 -2.54 -2.20
C LYS A 228 -18.32 -2.31 -0.81
N GLY A 229 -18.96 -1.47 -0.01
CA GLY A 229 -18.53 -1.11 1.33
C GLY A 229 -18.88 -2.15 2.41
N ILE A 230 -18.37 -1.90 3.62
CA ILE A 230 -18.60 -2.73 4.81
C ILE A 230 -20.09 -2.84 5.14
N ASP A 231 -20.85 -1.75 4.98
CA ASP A 231 -22.31 -1.78 5.22
C ASP A 231 -23.05 -2.79 4.34
N LYS A 232 -22.49 -3.17 3.21
CA LYS A 232 -23.03 -4.17 2.28
C LYS A 232 -22.29 -5.52 2.34
N ALA A 233 -21.43 -5.73 3.36
CA ALA A 233 -20.67 -6.98 3.53
C ALA A 233 -21.61 -8.19 3.58
N ASN A 234 -22.71 -8.05 4.30
CA ASN A 234 -23.70 -9.09 4.51
C ASN A 234 -25.12 -8.63 4.18
N THR A 235 -26.02 -9.60 4.07
CA THR A 235 -27.44 -9.37 4.36
C THR A 235 -27.62 -9.42 5.86
N TRP A 236 -27.91 -8.28 6.49
CA TRP A 236 -27.97 -8.17 7.94
C TRP A 236 -29.21 -8.88 8.50
N GLY A 237 -29.01 -9.73 9.48
CA GLY A 237 -30.03 -10.55 10.12
C GLY A 237 -29.65 -10.92 11.56
N ALA A 238 -30.42 -11.77 12.21
CA ALA A 238 -30.21 -12.13 13.61
C ALA A 238 -28.85 -12.83 13.88
N ASP A 239 -28.30 -13.51 12.88
CA ASP A 239 -27.04 -14.25 13.01
C ASP A 239 -25.78 -13.38 12.88
N ASN A 240 -25.93 -12.14 12.41
CA ASN A 240 -24.79 -11.23 12.16
C ASN A 240 -25.08 -9.78 12.52
N SER A 241 -26.26 -9.48 13.11
CA SER A 241 -26.56 -8.14 13.58
C SER A 241 -27.44 -8.11 14.82
N VAL A 242 -27.19 -7.09 15.65
CA VAL A 242 -28.02 -6.75 16.81
C VAL A 242 -28.80 -5.48 16.49
N THR A 243 -30.13 -5.58 16.51
CA THR A 243 -31.01 -4.44 16.27
C THR A 243 -31.71 -4.03 17.55
N VAL A 244 -31.48 -2.80 17.97
CA VAL A 244 -32.21 -2.17 19.07
C VAL A 244 -33.37 -1.37 18.48
N THR A 245 -34.57 -1.61 19.00
CA THR A 245 -35.76 -0.93 18.50
C THR A 245 -35.71 0.58 18.74
N LYS A 246 -36.50 1.35 17.99
CA LYS A 246 -36.59 2.81 18.06
C LYS A 246 -36.84 3.37 19.46
N THR A 247 -37.69 2.71 20.26
CA THR A 247 -38.00 3.08 21.65
C THR A 247 -37.05 2.43 22.66
N GLY A 248 -36.18 1.52 22.21
CA GLY A 248 -35.22 0.82 23.07
C GLY A 248 -33.99 1.67 23.37
N THR A 249 -33.47 1.51 24.56
CA THR A 249 -32.18 2.07 24.96
C THR A 249 -31.09 1.03 24.69
N LEU A 250 -29.97 1.45 24.09
CA LEU A 250 -28.81 0.57 23.97
C LEU A 250 -28.39 0.13 25.37
N SER A 251 -28.18 -1.16 25.56
CA SER A 251 -27.73 -1.74 26.82
C SER A 251 -26.38 -2.43 26.64
N THR A 252 -25.68 -2.60 27.75
CA THR A 252 -24.43 -3.39 27.78
C THR A 252 -24.64 -4.80 27.26
N GLN A 253 -25.82 -5.41 27.48
CA GLN A 253 -26.12 -6.73 26.96
C GLN A 253 -26.13 -6.75 25.42
N ASN A 254 -26.67 -5.73 24.77
CA ASN A 254 -26.64 -5.65 23.30
C ASN A 254 -25.21 -5.61 22.74
N VAL A 255 -24.28 -4.97 23.45
CA VAL A 255 -22.87 -4.94 23.06
C VAL A 255 -22.22 -6.31 23.26
N LEU A 256 -22.53 -7.01 24.37
CA LEU A 256 -22.06 -8.38 24.60
C LEU A 256 -22.63 -9.36 23.57
N ASP A 257 -23.91 -9.22 23.23
CA ASP A 257 -24.54 -10.02 22.18
C ASP A 257 -23.86 -9.80 20.83
N LEU A 258 -23.53 -8.55 20.49
CA LEU A 258 -22.77 -8.24 19.26
C LEU A 258 -21.40 -8.91 19.25
N ILE A 259 -20.67 -8.86 20.36
CA ILE A 259 -19.35 -9.53 20.48
C ILE A 259 -19.51 -11.05 20.33
N GLY A 260 -20.57 -11.61 20.92
CA GLY A 260 -20.87 -13.04 20.85
C GLY A 260 -21.27 -13.54 19.44
N LEU A 261 -21.75 -12.65 18.55
CA LEU A 261 -22.05 -12.98 17.14
C LEU A 261 -20.79 -13.07 16.28
N LEU A 262 -19.67 -12.45 16.69
CA LEU A 262 -18.45 -12.51 15.91
C LEU A 262 -17.80 -13.89 16.04
N ASN A 263 -17.47 -14.52 14.92
CA ASN A 263 -16.79 -15.81 14.92
C ASN A 263 -15.40 -15.66 15.57
N ALA A 264 -15.04 -16.57 16.48
CA ALA A 264 -13.78 -16.57 17.20
C ALA A 264 -12.53 -16.52 16.32
N GLY A 265 -12.63 -16.98 15.07
CA GLY A 265 -11.54 -16.89 14.09
C GLY A 265 -11.13 -15.46 13.72
N TYR A 266 -12.03 -14.49 13.89
CA TYR A 266 -11.78 -13.07 13.55
C TYR A 266 -11.55 -12.18 14.79
N ASP A 267 -11.71 -12.73 15.99
CA ASP A 267 -11.70 -12.01 17.25
C ASP A 267 -10.36 -11.30 17.54
N SER A 268 -9.25 -11.95 17.27
CA SER A 268 -7.90 -11.46 17.63
C SER A 268 -7.51 -10.12 17.02
N ASN A 269 -8.13 -9.73 15.91
CA ASN A 269 -7.86 -8.46 15.20
C ASN A 269 -9.12 -7.61 15.03
N ALA A 270 -10.19 -8.02 15.69
CA ALA A 270 -11.45 -7.30 15.63
C ALA A 270 -11.34 -5.90 16.24
N LYS A 271 -11.97 -4.95 15.62
CA LYS A 271 -12.07 -3.56 16.05
C LYS A 271 -13.49 -3.06 15.88
N PHE A 272 -13.92 -2.19 16.80
CA PHE A 272 -15.15 -1.44 16.60
C PHE A 272 -14.94 -0.33 15.56
N LEU A 273 -15.95 -0.10 14.74
CA LEU A 273 -15.99 1.02 13.79
C LEU A 273 -17.32 1.76 13.99
N MET A 274 -17.25 3.03 14.30
CA MET A 274 -18.46 3.86 14.54
C MET A 274 -18.16 5.34 14.37
N SER A 275 -19.19 6.16 14.29
CA SER A 275 -19.02 7.61 14.32
C SER A 275 -18.69 8.09 15.74
N LYS A 276 -17.93 9.18 15.82
CA LYS A 276 -17.63 9.81 17.13
C LYS A 276 -18.90 10.13 17.91
N ARG A 277 -19.93 10.59 17.21
CA ARG A 277 -21.23 10.92 17.81
C ARG A 277 -21.92 9.68 18.38
N THR A 278 -21.94 8.56 17.68
CA THR A 278 -22.47 7.28 18.19
C THR A 278 -21.72 6.84 19.46
N LEU A 279 -20.38 6.90 19.46
CA LEU A 279 -19.57 6.54 20.61
C LEU A 279 -19.99 7.33 21.86
N PHE A 280 -20.07 8.65 21.76
CA PHE A 280 -20.38 9.52 22.89
C PHE A 280 -21.87 9.51 23.30
N THR A 281 -22.78 9.28 22.36
CA THR A 281 -24.22 9.29 22.64
C THR A 281 -24.72 7.95 23.13
N ASP A 282 -24.26 6.86 22.55
CA ASP A 282 -24.84 5.54 22.77
C ASP A 282 -23.96 4.63 23.65
N PHE A 283 -22.61 4.67 23.50
CA PHE A 283 -21.71 3.75 24.19
C PHE A 283 -21.10 4.31 25.47
N MET A 284 -20.69 5.57 25.51
CA MET A 284 -20.07 6.19 26.68
C MET A 284 -20.96 6.17 27.94
N PRO A 285 -22.29 6.30 27.84
CA PRO A 285 -23.16 6.22 29.01
C PRO A 285 -23.37 4.80 29.56
N LEU A 286 -22.89 3.76 28.87
CA LEU A 286 -23.14 2.38 29.26
C LEU A 286 -22.18 1.93 30.38
N GLN A 287 -22.75 1.20 31.32
CA GLN A 287 -22.01 0.60 32.44
C GLN A 287 -22.30 -0.90 32.51
N ASP A 288 -21.35 -1.66 33.06
CA ASP A 288 -21.56 -3.07 33.40
C ASP A 288 -22.45 -3.25 34.63
N LYS A 289 -22.74 -4.52 35.02
CA LYS A 289 -23.54 -4.84 36.22
C LYS A 289 -22.87 -4.36 37.53
N ALA A 290 -21.57 -4.18 37.52
CA ALA A 290 -20.80 -3.66 38.66
C ALA A 290 -20.68 -2.12 38.64
N LYS A 291 -21.34 -1.46 37.69
CA LYS A 291 -21.30 -0.01 37.43
C LYS A 291 -19.92 0.51 36.95
N ASN A 292 -19.11 -0.35 36.34
CA ASN A 292 -17.91 0.09 35.66
C ASN A 292 -18.27 0.52 34.24
N ASP A 293 -17.61 1.55 33.75
CA ASP A 293 -17.77 2.00 32.37
C ASP A 293 -17.24 0.95 31.40
N ILE A 294 -18.02 0.61 30.35
CA ILE A 294 -17.60 -0.36 29.35
C ILE A 294 -16.62 0.23 28.32
N VAL A 295 -16.59 1.55 28.21
CA VAL A 295 -15.67 2.28 27.36
C VAL A 295 -14.49 2.75 28.20
N THR A 296 -13.32 2.27 27.88
CA THR A 296 -12.08 2.73 28.50
C THR A 296 -11.30 3.65 27.54
N MET A 297 -10.55 4.59 28.11
CA MET A 297 -9.77 5.55 27.34
C MET A 297 -8.29 5.41 27.68
N GLU A 298 -7.46 5.30 26.67
CA GLU A 298 -6.01 5.31 26.81
C GLU A 298 -5.44 6.44 25.93
N GLY A 299 -5.18 7.57 26.55
CA GLY A 299 -4.85 8.80 25.85
C GLY A 299 -6.00 9.30 24.99
N LYS A 300 -5.87 9.21 23.66
CA LYS A 300 -6.92 9.56 22.68
C LYS A 300 -7.60 8.34 22.05
N ASN A 301 -7.16 7.15 22.43
CA ASN A 301 -7.72 5.89 21.93
C ASN A 301 -8.85 5.42 22.82
N TYR A 302 -9.88 4.88 22.23
CA TYR A 302 -11.04 4.32 22.93
C TYR A 302 -11.05 2.81 22.77
N TYR A 303 -11.46 2.11 23.80
CA TYR A 303 -11.62 0.66 23.83
C TYR A 303 -12.97 0.30 24.41
N ILE A 304 -13.64 -0.67 23.83
CA ILE A 304 -14.90 -1.23 24.32
C ILE A 304 -14.65 -2.70 24.65
N PHE A 305 -14.74 -3.10 25.92
CA PHE A 305 -14.38 -4.43 26.38
C PHE A 305 -13.00 -4.92 25.91
N GLY A 306 -12.02 -4.00 25.77
CA GLY A 306 -10.67 -4.30 25.28
C GLY A 306 -10.50 -4.24 23.75
N TYR A 307 -11.57 -4.16 22.97
CA TYR A 307 -11.48 -3.97 21.52
C TYR A 307 -11.22 -2.50 21.18
N PRO A 308 -10.22 -2.21 20.32
CA PRO A 308 -9.98 -0.84 19.86
C PRO A 308 -11.16 -0.27 19.08
N VAL A 309 -11.38 1.02 19.20
CA VAL A 309 -12.45 1.73 18.48
C VAL A 309 -11.85 2.61 17.38
N LEU A 310 -12.22 2.34 16.16
CA LEU A 310 -11.95 3.20 15.00
C LEU A 310 -13.10 4.20 14.85
N ILE A 311 -12.74 5.46 14.68
CA ILE A 311 -13.72 6.53 14.51
C ILE A 311 -13.72 6.99 13.05
N SER A 312 -14.89 6.93 12.42
CA SER A 312 -15.09 7.48 11.08
C SER A 312 -16.42 8.24 10.99
N ASP A 313 -16.37 9.40 10.35
CA ASP A 313 -17.55 10.25 10.16
C ASP A 313 -18.54 9.69 9.13
N TYR A 314 -18.14 8.65 8.38
CA TYR A 314 -18.96 8.02 7.33
C TYR A 314 -19.82 6.86 7.84
N VAL A 315 -19.67 6.47 9.10
CA VAL A 315 -20.57 5.51 9.72
C VAL A 315 -21.87 6.22 10.11
N THR A 316 -23.00 5.64 9.71
CA THR A 316 -24.33 6.16 10.03
C THR A 316 -24.49 6.32 11.55
N LEU A 317 -25.17 7.40 11.94
CA LEU A 317 -25.43 7.64 13.36
C LEU A 317 -26.27 6.49 13.95
N HIS A 318 -25.91 6.07 15.16
CA HIS A 318 -26.51 4.93 15.88
C HIS A 318 -26.18 3.56 15.26
N GLU A 319 -25.20 3.49 14.39
CA GLU A 319 -24.67 2.23 13.86
C GLU A 319 -23.24 2.01 14.36
N ALA A 320 -22.90 0.76 14.57
CA ALA A 320 -21.54 0.32 14.89
C ALA A 320 -21.27 -1.03 14.24
N TYR A 321 -20.04 -1.22 13.79
CA TYR A 321 -19.55 -2.48 13.24
C TYR A 321 -18.45 -3.02 14.16
N LEU A 322 -18.38 -4.33 14.30
CA LEU A 322 -17.27 -5.02 14.95
C LEU A 322 -16.75 -6.10 13.99
N GLY A 323 -15.44 -6.15 13.77
CA GLY A 323 -14.88 -7.17 12.89
C GLY A 323 -13.41 -7.00 12.56
N ASP A 324 -12.87 -7.98 11.85
CA ASP A 324 -11.51 -7.95 11.27
C ASP A 324 -11.54 -7.34 9.87
N TYR A 325 -11.24 -6.06 9.78
CA TYR A 325 -11.29 -5.30 8.52
C TYR A 325 -10.19 -5.69 7.51
N ARG A 326 -9.19 -6.48 7.89
CA ARG A 326 -8.22 -7.06 6.94
C ARG A 326 -8.87 -8.07 5.98
N LYS A 327 -10.11 -8.48 6.26
CA LYS A 327 -10.95 -9.28 5.35
C LYS A 327 -11.72 -8.45 4.33
N VAL A 328 -11.55 -7.14 4.36
CA VAL A 328 -11.97 -6.23 3.29
C VAL A 328 -10.77 -6.01 2.38
N VAL A 329 -10.91 -6.39 1.12
CA VAL A 329 -9.83 -6.27 0.13
C VAL A 329 -10.10 -5.03 -0.73
N GLY A 330 -9.10 -4.17 -0.82
CA GLY A 330 -9.10 -3.01 -1.69
C GLY A 330 -8.03 -3.13 -2.78
N ASN A 331 -8.23 -2.47 -3.91
CA ASN A 331 -7.23 -2.35 -4.97
C ASN A 331 -7.13 -0.91 -5.46
N MET A 332 -5.89 -0.44 -5.57
CA MET A 332 -5.54 0.80 -6.27
C MET A 332 -4.72 0.44 -7.52
N PRO A 333 -5.36 0.11 -8.64
CA PRO A 333 -4.71 -0.51 -9.81
C PRO A 333 -3.73 0.41 -10.53
N GLU A 334 -3.90 1.71 -10.44
CA GLU A 334 -3.09 2.67 -11.16
C GLU A 334 -2.55 3.78 -10.26
N SER A 335 -1.40 4.30 -10.63
CA SER A 335 -0.87 5.51 -10.04
C SER A 335 -1.83 6.66 -10.28
N MET A 336 -1.99 7.51 -9.28
CA MET A 336 -2.77 8.73 -9.39
C MET A 336 -2.29 9.59 -10.56
N SER A 337 -3.20 10.21 -11.29
CA SER A 337 -2.89 11.16 -12.35
C SER A 337 -3.47 12.54 -12.05
N VAL A 338 -2.79 13.60 -12.51
CA VAL A 338 -3.30 14.97 -12.45
C VAL A 338 -3.27 15.56 -13.84
N LYS A 339 -4.43 15.98 -14.31
CA LYS A 339 -4.57 16.72 -15.58
C LYS A 339 -4.83 18.18 -15.28
N SER A 340 -4.30 19.08 -16.11
CA SER A 340 -4.53 20.52 -15.98
C SER A 340 -5.11 21.11 -17.26
N ALA A 341 -5.95 22.11 -17.11
CA ALA A 341 -6.46 22.91 -18.20
C ALA A 341 -6.66 24.35 -17.76
N PHE A 342 -6.34 25.30 -18.63
CA PHE A 342 -6.67 26.70 -18.43
C PHE A 342 -8.09 26.98 -18.92
N ASP A 343 -8.92 27.55 -18.06
CA ASP A 343 -10.26 27.99 -18.39
C ASP A 343 -10.27 29.51 -18.65
N ILE A 344 -10.44 29.86 -19.91
CA ILE A 344 -10.45 31.25 -20.36
C ILE A 344 -11.66 32.01 -19.78
N ASN A 345 -12.80 31.34 -19.61
CA ASN A 345 -14.03 32.00 -19.14
C ASN A 345 -13.92 32.51 -17.72
N THR A 346 -13.16 31.79 -16.88
CA THR A 346 -12.99 32.11 -15.45
C THR A 346 -11.60 32.64 -15.11
N ASN A 347 -10.71 32.79 -16.12
CA ASN A 347 -9.30 33.16 -15.94
C ASN A 347 -8.62 32.34 -14.83
N SER A 348 -8.79 31.02 -14.88
CA SER A 348 -8.33 30.12 -13.82
C SER A 348 -7.76 28.82 -14.39
N TYR A 349 -6.88 28.18 -13.60
CA TYR A 349 -6.43 26.84 -13.85
C TYR A 349 -7.32 25.82 -13.17
N LYS A 350 -7.70 24.78 -13.90
CA LYS A 350 -8.42 23.62 -13.39
C LYS A 350 -7.46 22.44 -13.32
N TYR A 351 -7.38 21.80 -12.17
CA TYR A 351 -6.60 20.60 -11.91
C TYR A 351 -7.54 19.45 -11.59
N LEU A 352 -7.52 18.42 -12.42
CA LEU A 352 -8.31 17.20 -12.24
C LEU A 352 -7.39 16.10 -11.69
N GLY A 353 -7.52 15.79 -10.41
CA GLY A 353 -6.92 14.60 -9.82
C GLY A 353 -7.79 13.38 -10.08
N VAL A 354 -7.19 12.30 -10.54
CA VAL A 354 -7.85 11.03 -10.84
C VAL A 354 -7.15 9.92 -10.07
N CYS A 355 -7.93 9.10 -9.36
CA CYS A 355 -7.46 7.92 -8.65
C CYS A 355 -8.41 6.76 -8.97
N MET A 356 -7.88 5.59 -9.27
CA MET A 356 -8.66 4.36 -9.41
C MET A 356 -8.68 3.64 -8.07
N PHE A 357 -9.88 3.27 -7.61
CA PHE A 357 -10.05 2.53 -6.37
C PHE A 357 -11.22 1.57 -6.48
N ASP A 358 -11.04 0.39 -5.91
CA ASP A 358 -12.13 -0.57 -5.72
C ASP A 358 -11.94 -1.30 -4.40
N CYS A 359 -13.01 -1.70 -3.77
CA CYS A 359 -12.96 -2.53 -2.58
C CYS A 359 -14.21 -3.40 -2.46
N THR A 360 -14.05 -4.49 -1.72
CA THR A 360 -15.17 -5.36 -1.37
C THR A 360 -14.81 -6.18 -0.13
N PRO A 361 -15.76 -6.40 0.78
CA PRO A 361 -15.61 -7.40 1.83
C PRO A 361 -15.46 -8.80 1.21
N ALA A 362 -14.28 -9.41 1.41
CA ALA A 362 -14.00 -10.74 0.90
C ALA A 362 -14.76 -11.81 1.69
N LEU A 363 -14.82 -11.64 3.01
CA LEU A 363 -15.54 -12.52 3.94
C LEU A 363 -16.53 -11.68 4.76
N GLY A 364 -17.80 -11.77 4.42
CA GLY A 364 -18.85 -11.02 5.12
C GLY A 364 -18.99 -11.41 6.59
N GLU A 365 -18.80 -12.67 6.93
CA GLU A 365 -18.86 -13.21 8.29
C GLU A 365 -17.79 -12.64 9.26
N ALA A 366 -16.77 -11.97 8.71
CA ALA A 366 -15.74 -11.31 9.51
C ALA A 366 -16.22 -10.00 10.16
N VAL A 367 -17.44 -9.55 9.85
CA VAL A 367 -18.01 -8.29 10.34
C VAL A 367 -19.44 -8.52 10.84
N VAL A 368 -19.72 -7.99 12.03
CA VAL A 368 -21.07 -7.94 12.63
C VAL A 368 -21.52 -6.48 12.81
N LYS A 369 -22.81 -6.25 12.81
CA LYS A 369 -23.40 -4.90 12.86
C LYS A 369 -24.31 -4.72 14.05
N LEU A 370 -24.20 -3.58 14.71
CA LEU A 370 -25.17 -3.10 15.70
C LEU A 370 -25.90 -1.88 15.10
N VAL A 371 -27.21 -1.91 15.16
CA VAL A 371 -28.08 -0.81 14.72
C VAL A 371 -29.05 -0.45 15.84
N LYS A 372 -29.07 0.82 16.20
CA LYS A 372 -30.15 1.37 17.00
C LYS A 372 -31.05 2.20 16.09
N ALA A 373 -32.27 1.76 15.91
CA ALA A 373 -33.22 2.46 15.04
C ALA A 373 -33.39 3.91 15.47
N SER A 374 -33.16 4.85 14.56
CA SER A 374 -33.33 6.28 14.78
C SER A 374 -34.82 6.68 14.78
N ASN A 375 -35.09 7.82 15.40
CA ASN A 375 -36.43 8.43 15.40
C ASN A 375 -36.88 8.89 14.02
#